data_f260790dc5b19e0c93df898c5ec2b837
#
_entry.id   f260790dc5b19e0c93df898c5ec2b837
#
_cell.length_a   1.000
_cell.length_b   1.000
_cell.length_c   1.000
_cell.angle_alpha   90.00
_cell.angle_beta   90.00
_cell.angle_gamma   90.00
#
_symmetry.space_group_name_H-M   'P 1'
#
loop_
_entity.id
_entity.type
_entity.pdbx_description
1 polymer ?
#
loop_
_entity_poly.entity_id
_entity_poly.type
_entity_poly.pdbx_seq_one_letter_code
_entity_poly.pdbx_strand_id
1 'polypeptide(L)'
;NFPQLLLLLLACSLITVPAFGDSGEALSVICGVVPHHLLAKEIMVDFFSFIAREEQLPDTIILLSPDHFHSAALERGNSFISVNWESDDVELGDIAVDSKLLKKIATKIKIRPNQGAVLSEFGLMNLLPLIKEYLPEVKIVPILIPADISREEVAQLVNTINQVASLQTIMVASVDFSHYLPSRAASFHDVKSIRVLLSDEEEHFENIQVDSWQSLYAVRLFARLRKKEKPVVIAHKNSVDFLSLSPNETTSYFSVVFEEGEAENEVDAETILFAGDMMLGRGIAELNKKNGIYYPFQKIGRLLRGVDVVFANLEGPVGENPPEFGGDKLRLAFLSPVLEGVAWSKINLLSLANNHIMDRGAEGLQETRDWLDKYQIRYIDNILYSYQDKPNSYFSTEHSVFLAFNRVLPFVHREEEIVKEIRAAKIDNPSKFVIVSIHWGEEYQLKSSPAQRELAQRMITAGADIIVGHHPHVVQEIELIQGKPVFYSLGNFIFDQQNIPETQEGLMVGLAVEPDRATFYLFPIQHHLGQPMLMSQSAAKKFLMGVAEKSDKKLEEDVKKGIIETKR
;
A
#
# COMPACT_ATOMS: atom_id res chain seq x y z
N ASN A 1 12.70 -29.55 -43.59
CA ASN A 1 13.75 -29.97 -42.67
C ASN A 1 13.57 -29.23 -41.34
N PHE A 2 12.87 -29.88 -40.44
CA PHE A 2 12.76 -29.50 -39.02
C PHE A 2 13.96 -30.06 -38.25
N PRO A 3 14.45 -29.36 -37.25
CA PRO A 3 15.06 -30.04 -36.10
C PRO A 3 14.21 -29.86 -34.84
N GLN A 4 13.85 -30.95 -34.31
CA GLN A 4 13.63 -31.45 -32.96
C GLN A 4 13.73 -30.42 -31.81
N LEU A 5 12.55 -30.17 -31.18
CA LEU A 5 12.43 -29.51 -29.88
C LEU A 5 12.66 -30.57 -28.79
N LEU A 6 13.69 -30.38 -28.00
CA LEU A 6 14.07 -31.24 -26.88
C LEU A 6 13.11 -30.99 -25.70
N LEU A 7 12.26 -31.96 -25.39
CA LEU A 7 11.46 -32.01 -24.16
C LEU A 7 12.41 -32.27 -22.98
N LEU A 8 12.62 -31.29 -22.13
CA LEU A 8 13.13 -31.50 -20.77
C LEU A 8 11.95 -31.85 -19.86
N LEU A 9 11.78 -33.14 -19.63
CA LEU A 9 10.96 -33.69 -18.55
C LEU A 9 11.67 -33.37 -17.21
N LEU A 10 11.17 -32.39 -16.47
CA LEU A 10 11.48 -32.24 -15.06
C LEU A 10 10.84 -33.43 -14.31
N ALA A 11 11.66 -34.36 -13.89
CA ALA A 11 11.29 -35.40 -12.96
C ALA A 11 10.97 -34.75 -11.61
N CYS A 12 9.70 -34.54 -11.30
CA CYS A 12 9.26 -34.37 -9.93
C CYS A 12 9.53 -35.68 -9.18
N SER A 13 10.66 -35.73 -8.45
CA SER A 13 10.86 -36.74 -7.43
C SER A 13 9.79 -36.53 -6.36
N LEU A 14 8.80 -37.42 -6.34
CA LEU A 14 7.91 -37.63 -5.20
C LEU A 14 8.79 -37.94 -3.98
N ILE A 15 9.05 -36.91 -3.17
CA ILE A 15 9.58 -37.12 -1.82
C ILE A 15 8.41 -37.70 -1.02
N THR A 16 8.41 -39.00 -0.85
CA THR A 16 7.54 -39.67 0.13
C THR A 16 7.93 -39.17 1.51
N VAL A 17 7.08 -38.31 2.08
CA VAL A 17 7.17 -37.93 3.50
C VAL A 17 6.96 -39.22 4.30
N PRO A 18 7.88 -39.59 5.21
CA PRO A 18 7.63 -40.73 6.08
C PRO A 18 6.41 -40.42 6.93
N ALA A 19 5.43 -41.32 6.90
CA ALA A 19 4.28 -41.28 7.82
C ALA A 19 4.82 -41.44 9.25
N PHE A 20 4.86 -40.33 9.96
CA PHE A 20 5.02 -40.36 11.41
C PHE A 20 3.68 -40.88 11.98
N GLY A 21 3.74 -42.07 12.58
CA GLY A 21 2.63 -42.62 13.34
C GLY A 21 2.49 -41.85 14.66
N ASP A 22 1.75 -40.76 14.63
CA ASP A 22 1.17 -40.20 15.83
C ASP A 22 -0.34 -40.05 15.57
N SER A 23 -1.15 -40.81 16.34
CA SER A 23 -2.61 -40.86 16.19
C SER A 23 -3.32 -39.70 16.91
N GLY A 24 -2.68 -38.53 16.97
CA GLY A 24 -3.31 -37.33 17.45
C GLY A 24 -4.19 -36.73 16.33
N GLU A 25 -5.43 -36.41 16.62
CA GLU A 25 -6.25 -35.59 15.75
C GLU A 25 -5.52 -34.26 15.51
N ALA A 26 -5.51 -33.79 14.28
CA ALA A 26 -4.80 -32.56 13.91
C ALA A 26 -5.53 -31.34 14.48
N LEU A 27 -4.78 -30.33 14.97
CA LEU A 27 -5.34 -29.05 15.42
C LEU A 27 -6.25 -28.45 14.33
N SER A 28 -7.38 -27.86 14.72
CA SER A 28 -8.24 -27.11 13.80
C SER A 28 -7.59 -25.78 13.37
N VAL A 29 -7.01 -25.05 14.33
CA VAL A 29 -6.23 -23.83 14.11
C VAL A 29 -4.75 -24.14 14.20
N ILE A 30 -3.97 -23.76 13.19
CA ILE A 30 -2.52 -24.03 13.15
C ILE A 30 -1.65 -22.79 13.12
N CYS A 31 -2.22 -21.63 12.83
CA CYS A 31 -1.48 -20.36 12.87
C CYS A 31 -2.42 -19.18 12.96
N GLY A 32 -1.86 -18.01 13.24
CA GLY A 32 -2.62 -16.77 13.29
C GLY A 32 -1.78 -15.51 13.36
N VAL A 33 -2.49 -14.40 13.28
CA VAL A 33 -1.98 -13.04 13.36
C VAL A 33 -2.65 -12.36 14.55
N VAL A 34 -1.88 -11.68 15.39
CA VAL A 34 -2.38 -11.00 16.58
C VAL A 34 -1.63 -9.68 16.79
N PRO A 35 -2.30 -8.59 17.20
CA PRO A 35 -1.61 -7.35 17.53
C PRO A 35 -0.77 -7.49 18.81
N HIS A 36 0.16 -6.56 19.02
CA HIS A 36 0.97 -6.54 20.25
C HIS A 36 0.89 -5.22 21.02
N HIS A 37 0.26 -4.20 20.49
CA HIS A 37 0.09 -2.95 21.21
C HIS A 37 -0.96 -3.09 22.30
N LEU A 38 -0.61 -2.76 23.56
CA LEU A 38 -1.48 -2.98 24.74
C LEU A 38 -2.84 -2.28 24.68
N LEU A 39 -2.99 -1.24 23.84
CA LEU A 39 -4.29 -0.63 23.59
C LEU A 39 -5.29 -1.62 22.96
N ALA A 40 -4.78 -2.56 22.15
CA ALA A 40 -5.57 -3.62 21.52
C ALA A 40 -5.69 -4.90 22.36
N LYS A 41 -5.49 -4.82 23.69
CA LYS A 41 -5.54 -5.98 24.59
C LYS A 41 -6.82 -6.81 24.42
N GLU A 42 -7.96 -6.17 24.19
CA GLU A 42 -9.24 -6.85 23.95
C GLU A 42 -9.15 -7.81 22.75
N ILE A 43 -8.54 -7.38 21.66
CA ILE A 43 -8.33 -8.20 20.45
C ILE A 43 -7.37 -9.36 20.72
N MET A 44 -6.31 -9.14 21.52
CA MET A 44 -5.39 -10.21 21.93
C MET A 44 -6.12 -11.25 22.78
N VAL A 45 -6.98 -10.82 23.71
CA VAL A 45 -7.82 -11.71 24.52
C VAL A 45 -8.74 -12.54 23.65
N ASP A 46 -9.41 -11.94 22.68
CA ASP A 46 -10.29 -12.65 21.74
C ASP A 46 -9.52 -13.74 20.98
N PHE A 47 -8.30 -13.44 20.52
CA PHE A 47 -7.43 -14.38 19.81
C PHE A 47 -7.07 -15.59 20.68
N PHE A 48 -6.49 -15.39 21.87
CA PHE A 48 -6.06 -16.49 22.71
C PHE A 48 -7.24 -17.26 23.32
N SER A 49 -8.35 -16.58 23.62
CA SER A 49 -9.57 -17.25 24.07
C SER A 49 -10.23 -18.09 22.98
N PHE A 50 -10.09 -17.68 21.70
CA PHE A 50 -10.53 -18.48 20.56
C PHE A 50 -9.75 -19.79 20.49
N ILE A 51 -8.42 -19.75 20.53
CA ILE A 51 -7.57 -20.94 20.50
C ILE A 51 -7.84 -21.83 21.73
N ALA A 52 -8.05 -21.25 22.92
CA ALA A 52 -8.29 -22.01 24.16
C ALA A 52 -9.63 -22.77 24.20
N ARG A 53 -10.56 -22.49 23.27
CA ARG A 53 -11.85 -23.20 23.14
C ARG A 53 -11.78 -24.40 22.20
N GLU A 54 -10.67 -24.58 21.50
CA GLU A 54 -10.47 -25.71 20.61
C GLU A 54 -10.44 -27.03 21.38
N GLU A 55 -10.93 -28.10 20.76
CA GLU A 55 -10.94 -29.45 21.40
C GLU A 55 -9.52 -29.97 21.68
N GLN A 56 -8.58 -29.56 20.80
CA GLN A 56 -7.16 -29.88 20.96
C GLN A 56 -6.35 -28.59 21.08
N LEU A 57 -5.53 -28.51 22.12
CA LEU A 57 -4.67 -27.38 22.40
C LEU A 57 -3.26 -27.60 21.82
N PRO A 58 -2.58 -26.53 21.39
CA PRO A 58 -1.19 -26.64 20.96
C PRO A 58 -0.25 -27.00 22.11
N ASP A 59 0.79 -27.76 21.82
CA ASP A 59 1.91 -28.03 22.74
C ASP A 59 2.97 -26.95 22.70
N THR A 60 3.13 -26.29 21.54
CA THR A 60 4.16 -25.27 21.29
C THR A 60 3.63 -24.16 20.39
N ILE A 61 3.97 -22.91 20.72
CA ILE A 61 3.75 -21.72 19.88
C ILE A 61 5.09 -21.23 19.36
N ILE A 62 5.26 -21.22 18.03
CA ILE A 62 6.31 -20.43 17.38
C ILE A 62 5.81 -18.99 17.36
N LEU A 63 6.36 -18.13 18.20
CA LEU A 63 5.95 -16.73 18.32
C LEU A 63 6.92 -15.82 17.57
N LEU A 64 6.44 -15.26 16.46
CA LEU A 64 7.19 -14.37 15.57
C LEU A 64 6.89 -12.90 15.90
N SER A 65 7.90 -12.07 15.98
CA SER A 65 7.77 -10.62 16.17
C SER A 65 8.77 -9.88 15.29
N PRO A 66 8.46 -8.66 14.81
CA PRO A 66 9.50 -7.77 14.26
C PRO A 66 10.60 -7.49 15.30
N ASP A 67 11.80 -7.16 14.86
CA ASP A 67 12.89 -6.61 15.68
C ASP A 67 12.78 -5.08 15.71
N HIS A 68 11.89 -4.53 16.55
CA HIS A 68 11.61 -3.09 16.63
C HIS A 68 12.82 -2.25 17.03
N PHE A 69 13.74 -2.81 17.78
CA PHE A 69 14.93 -2.10 18.28
C PHE A 69 16.14 -2.28 17.37
N HIS A 70 15.97 -2.92 16.20
CA HIS A 70 17.05 -3.17 15.24
C HIS A 70 18.26 -3.87 15.88
N SER A 71 18.00 -4.79 16.81
CA SER A 71 19.02 -5.49 17.59
C SER A 71 19.99 -6.28 16.69
N ALA A 72 19.52 -6.77 15.54
CA ALA A 72 20.35 -7.47 14.56
C ALA A 72 21.35 -6.51 13.87
N ALA A 73 20.94 -5.30 13.53
CA ALA A 73 21.78 -4.31 12.84
C ALA A 73 22.94 -3.80 13.72
N LEU A 74 22.72 -3.69 15.03
CA LEU A 74 23.73 -3.26 15.97
C LEU A 74 24.93 -4.22 16.05
N GLU A 75 24.74 -5.50 15.70
CA GLU A 75 25.75 -6.55 15.82
C GLU A 75 26.33 -7.03 14.48
N ARG A 76 26.11 -6.28 13.39
CA ARG A 76 26.62 -6.57 12.03
C ARG A 76 26.23 -7.96 11.47
N GLY A 77 24.95 -8.23 11.30
CA GLY A 77 24.54 -9.42 10.54
C GLY A 77 23.04 -9.68 10.54
N ASN A 78 22.51 -9.88 9.34
CA ASN A 78 21.14 -10.32 9.12
C ASN A 78 20.99 -11.75 9.62
N SER A 79 20.32 -11.94 10.71
CA SER A 79 19.97 -13.26 11.25
C SER A 79 18.78 -13.14 12.16
N PHE A 80 17.96 -14.17 12.19
CA PHE A 80 16.92 -14.29 13.20
C PHE A 80 17.51 -14.25 14.61
N ILE A 81 16.76 -13.75 15.57
CA ILE A 81 17.18 -13.64 16.98
C ILE A 81 16.23 -14.46 17.85
N SER A 82 16.76 -15.13 18.84
CA SER A 82 15.98 -15.85 19.83
C SER A 82 16.66 -15.86 21.20
N VAL A 83 16.07 -16.53 22.19
CA VAL A 83 16.71 -16.77 23.49
C VAL A 83 17.87 -17.75 23.36
N ASN A 84 18.68 -17.86 24.41
CA ASN A 84 19.68 -18.93 24.51
C ASN A 84 18.97 -20.29 24.73
N TRP A 85 19.33 -21.31 23.97
CA TRP A 85 18.74 -22.67 23.97
C TRP A 85 19.68 -23.76 24.44
N GLU A 86 20.81 -23.41 25.06
CA GLU A 86 21.79 -24.40 25.53
C GLU A 86 21.30 -25.12 26.78
N SER A 87 20.40 -24.52 27.56
CA SER A 87 19.73 -25.15 28.71
C SER A 87 18.34 -25.65 28.34
N ASP A 88 17.92 -26.77 28.94
CA ASP A 88 16.55 -27.28 28.78
C ASP A 88 15.53 -26.53 29.69
N ASP A 89 16.01 -25.78 30.69
CA ASP A 89 15.19 -25.03 31.67
C ASP A 89 15.13 -23.53 31.37
N VAL A 90 14.99 -23.17 30.08
CA VAL A 90 14.84 -21.75 29.66
C VAL A 90 13.39 -21.34 29.78
N GLU A 91 13.15 -20.25 30.46
CA GLU A 91 11.83 -19.60 30.54
C GLU A 91 11.90 -18.16 29.99
N LEU A 92 10.79 -17.71 29.42
CA LEU A 92 10.55 -16.33 29.04
C LEU A 92 9.27 -15.84 29.72
N GLY A 93 9.39 -14.93 30.68
CA GLY A 93 8.36 -14.74 31.69
C GLY A 93 8.14 -16.03 32.47
N ASP A 94 6.90 -16.41 32.72
CA ASP A 94 6.54 -17.66 33.42
C ASP A 94 6.16 -18.79 32.44
N ILE A 95 6.70 -18.77 31.22
CA ILE A 95 6.40 -19.74 30.16
C ILE A 95 7.68 -20.46 29.74
N ALA A 96 7.63 -21.80 29.73
CA ALA A 96 8.75 -22.62 29.30
C ALA A 96 9.05 -22.43 27.80
N VAL A 97 10.33 -22.33 27.46
CA VAL A 97 10.79 -22.32 26.06
C VAL A 97 10.99 -23.77 25.60
N ASP A 98 10.53 -24.10 24.39
CA ASP A 98 10.90 -25.37 23.76
C ASP A 98 12.33 -25.28 23.20
N SER A 99 13.31 -25.38 24.14
CA SER A 99 14.74 -25.33 23.79
C SER A 99 15.14 -26.48 22.86
N LYS A 100 14.47 -27.63 22.94
CA LYS A 100 14.75 -28.79 22.07
C LYS A 100 14.35 -28.51 20.63
N LEU A 101 13.17 -27.93 20.41
CA LEU A 101 12.69 -27.54 19.09
C LEU A 101 13.56 -26.38 18.54
N LEU A 102 13.81 -25.35 19.34
CA LEU A 102 14.65 -24.22 18.95
C LEU A 102 16.06 -24.66 18.54
N LYS A 103 16.67 -25.59 19.28
CA LYS A 103 17.98 -26.19 18.94
C LYS A 103 17.96 -26.91 17.60
N LYS A 104 16.90 -27.70 17.30
CA LYS A 104 16.74 -28.36 16.00
C LYS A 104 16.64 -27.34 14.86
N ILE A 105 15.91 -26.24 15.05
CA ILE A 105 15.80 -25.16 14.05
C ILE A 105 17.16 -24.50 13.86
N ALA A 106 17.85 -24.11 14.93
CA ALA A 106 19.13 -23.43 14.92
C ALA A 106 20.29 -24.24 14.31
N THR A 107 20.14 -25.58 14.21
CA THR A 107 21.13 -26.39 13.48
C THR A 107 21.07 -26.22 11.96
N LYS A 108 19.96 -25.71 11.41
CA LYS A 108 19.72 -25.56 9.97
C LYS A 108 19.59 -24.10 9.54
N ILE A 109 19.14 -23.23 10.45
CA ILE A 109 18.86 -21.81 10.21
C ILE A 109 19.79 -20.96 11.06
N LYS A 110 20.30 -19.88 10.50
CA LYS A 110 21.13 -18.92 11.22
C LYS A 110 20.26 -18.13 12.21
N ILE A 111 20.15 -18.64 13.42
CA ILE A 111 19.52 -17.94 14.55
C ILE A 111 20.61 -17.54 15.54
N ARG A 112 20.53 -16.35 16.08
CA ARG A 112 21.48 -15.82 17.06
C ARG A 112 20.83 -15.72 18.43
N PRO A 113 21.46 -16.26 19.49
CA PRO A 113 20.95 -16.06 20.83
C PRO A 113 21.24 -14.63 21.29
N ASN A 114 20.20 -13.90 21.67
CA ASN A 114 20.28 -12.58 22.30
C ASN A 114 19.12 -12.39 23.27
N GLN A 115 19.32 -12.82 24.51
CA GLN A 115 18.32 -12.73 25.57
C GLN A 115 17.87 -11.30 25.85
N GLY A 116 18.78 -10.32 25.75
CA GLY A 116 18.47 -8.90 25.98
C GLY A 116 17.51 -8.36 24.92
N ALA A 117 17.74 -8.68 23.64
CA ALA A 117 16.85 -8.28 22.54
C ALA A 117 15.45 -8.87 22.74
N VAL A 118 15.35 -10.17 23.04
CA VAL A 118 14.07 -10.84 23.26
C VAL A 118 13.31 -10.25 24.45
N LEU A 119 13.96 -10.00 25.58
CA LEU A 119 13.33 -9.42 26.77
C LEU A 119 12.92 -7.95 26.60
N SER A 120 13.55 -7.22 25.69
CA SER A 120 13.18 -5.83 25.39
C SER A 120 12.06 -5.74 24.35
N GLU A 121 11.79 -6.84 23.62
CA GLU A 121 10.84 -6.81 22.49
C GLU A 121 9.38 -6.92 22.98
N PHE A 122 8.67 -5.79 22.93
CA PHE A 122 7.28 -5.71 23.36
C PHE A 122 6.34 -6.54 22.49
N GLY A 123 6.67 -6.78 21.22
CA GLY A 123 5.93 -7.67 20.33
C GLY A 123 5.89 -9.13 20.81
N LEU A 124 6.83 -9.54 21.65
CA LEU A 124 6.80 -10.82 22.36
C LEU A 124 6.23 -10.67 23.77
N MET A 125 6.81 -9.75 24.55
CA MET A 125 6.58 -9.67 25.98
C MET A 125 5.13 -9.31 26.35
N ASN A 126 4.45 -8.50 25.52
CA ASN A 126 3.06 -8.13 25.77
C ASN A 126 2.06 -9.28 25.61
N LEU A 127 2.42 -10.33 24.86
CA LEU A 127 1.56 -11.50 24.64
C LEU A 127 1.74 -12.58 25.72
N LEU A 128 2.89 -12.65 26.38
CA LEU A 128 3.19 -13.73 27.32
C LEU A 128 2.16 -13.86 28.46
N PRO A 129 1.68 -12.79 29.10
CA PRO A 129 0.67 -12.91 30.16
C PRO A 129 -0.63 -13.55 29.65
N LEU A 130 -1.04 -13.27 28.42
CA LEU A 130 -2.25 -13.85 27.82
C LEU A 130 -2.01 -15.31 27.40
N ILE A 131 -0.85 -15.62 26.85
CA ILE A 131 -0.47 -17.00 26.56
C ILE A 131 -0.52 -17.83 27.84
N LYS A 132 0.05 -17.32 28.93
CA LYS A 132 0.04 -18.03 30.26
C LYS A 132 -1.37 -18.18 30.80
N GLU A 133 -2.23 -17.18 30.66
CA GLU A 133 -3.62 -17.21 31.15
C GLU A 133 -4.49 -18.21 30.40
N TYR A 134 -4.42 -18.22 29.06
CA TYR A 134 -5.32 -19.01 28.20
C TYR A 134 -4.77 -20.38 27.80
N LEU A 135 -3.43 -20.54 27.76
CA LEU A 135 -2.72 -21.75 27.35
C LEU A 135 -1.60 -22.09 28.33
N PRO A 136 -1.91 -22.40 29.61
CA PRO A 136 -0.94 -22.48 30.71
C PRO A 136 0.16 -23.53 30.54
N GLU A 137 -0.11 -24.61 29.80
CA GLU A 137 0.82 -25.75 29.59
C GLU A 137 1.64 -25.63 28.31
N VAL A 138 1.37 -24.60 27.49
CA VAL A 138 2.06 -24.42 26.20
C VAL A 138 3.51 -23.98 26.38
N LYS A 139 4.39 -24.45 25.50
CA LYS A 139 5.75 -23.94 25.37
C LYS A 139 5.83 -22.93 24.27
N ILE A 140 6.85 -22.09 24.28
CA ILE A 140 7.08 -21.10 23.21
C ILE A 140 8.45 -21.27 22.57
N VAL A 141 8.53 -20.89 21.27
CA VAL A 141 9.77 -20.64 20.56
C VAL A 141 9.70 -19.20 20.06
N PRO A 142 10.27 -18.24 20.80
CA PRO A 142 10.26 -16.83 20.40
C PRO A 142 11.30 -16.58 19.29
N ILE A 143 10.91 -15.88 18.22
CA ILE A 143 11.80 -15.52 17.11
C ILE A 143 11.54 -14.08 16.71
N LEU A 144 12.59 -13.25 16.79
CA LEU A 144 12.57 -11.90 16.21
C LEU A 144 13.02 -11.96 14.76
N ILE A 145 12.30 -11.26 13.91
CA ILE A 145 12.57 -11.18 12.47
C ILE A 145 13.02 -9.75 12.13
N PRO A 146 14.29 -9.54 11.80
CA PRO A 146 14.78 -8.24 11.33
C PRO A 146 14.13 -7.82 10.01
N ALA A 147 13.97 -6.52 9.81
CA ALA A 147 13.27 -5.95 8.65
C ALA A 147 13.97 -6.23 7.31
N ASP A 148 15.26 -6.55 7.31
CA ASP A 148 16.08 -6.82 6.12
C ASP A 148 16.22 -8.33 5.79
N ILE A 149 15.52 -9.20 6.51
CA ILE A 149 15.42 -10.63 6.18
C ILE A 149 14.60 -10.78 4.88
N SER A 150 15.17 -11.51 3.93
CA SER A 150 14.55 -11.77 2.63
C SER A 150 13.42 -12.80 2.71
N ARG A 151 12.58 -12.81 1.68
CA ARG A 151 11.49 -13.80 1.52
C ARG A 151 12.04 -15.23 1.51
N GLU A 152 13.19 -15.46 0.86
CA GLU A 152 13.84 -16.75 0.76
C GLU A 152 14.32 -17.24 2.14
N GLU A 153 14.87 -16.34 2.96
CA GLU A 153 15.31 -16.67 4.32
C GLU A 153 14.12 -17.02 5.22
N VAL A 154 13.01 -16.27 5.11
CA VAL A 154 11.76 -16.59 5.81
C VAL A 154 11.22 -17.95 5.36
N ALA A 155 11.21 -18.23 4.05
CA ALA A 155 10.77 -19.52 3.53
C ALA A 155 11.63 -20.68 4.04
N GLN A 156 12.95 -20.51 4.13
CA GLN A 156 13.87 -21.50 4.69
C GLN A 156 13.57 -21.76 6.18
N LEU A 157 13.32 -20.70 6.96
CA LEU A 157 12.92 -20.82 8.36
C LEU A 157 11.64 -21.64 8.51
N VAL A 158 10.59 -21.28 7.78
CA VAL A 158 9.27 -21.91 7.86
C VAL A 158 9.32 -23.38 7.40
N ASN A 159 9.99 -23.68 6.29
CA ASN A 159 10.20 -25.06 5.83
C ASN A 159 10.96 -25.91 6.87
N THR A 160 11.97 -25.32 7.51
CA THR A 160 12.72 -26.00 8.56
C THR A 160 11.83 -26.28 9.78
N ILE A 161 11.06 -25.29 10.23
CA ILE A 161 10.11 -25.47 11.34
C ILE A 161 9.11 -26.58 11.00
N ASN A 162 8.51 -26.55 9.81
CA ASN A 162 7.54 -27.57 9.39
C ASN A 162 8.10 -29.00 9.37
N GLN A 163 9.41 -29.17 9.08
CA GLN A 163 10.08 -30.46 9.09
C GLN A 163 10.37 -31.02 10.49
N VAL A 164 10.56 -30.15 11.50
CA VAL A 164 11.06 -30.57 12.82
C VAL A 164 10.06 -30.38 13.97
N ALA A 165 9.02 -29.57 13.76
CA ALA A 165 7.96 -29.31 14.72
C ALA A 165 6.89 -30.41 14.72
N SER A 166 6.22 -30.60 15.85
CA SER A 166 5.09 -31.54 16.00
C SER A 166 3.86 -31.05 15.20
N LEU A 167 2.87 -31.92 15.03
CA LEU A 167 1.57 -31.53 14.47
C LEU A 167 0.75 -30.65 15.44
N GLN A 168 1.14 -30.62 16.72
CA GLN A 168 0.52 -29.80 17.78
C GLN A 168 1.21 -28.43 17.92
N THR A 169 2.11 -28.06 17.01
CA THR A 169 2.77 -26.74 16.98
C THR A 169 1.98 -25.77 16.14
N ILE A 170 1.68 -24.58 16.69
CA ILE A 170 1.11 -23.46 15.96
C ILE A 170 2.16 -22.36 15.72
N MET A 171 1.92 -21.50 14.70
CA MET A 171 2.75 -20.34 14.42
C MET A 171 1.92 -19.06 14.55
N VAL A 172 2.39 -18.09 15.33
CA VAL A 172 1.70 -16.83 15.59
C VAL A 172 2.59 -15.67 15.21
N ALA A 173 2.10 -14.81 14.32
CA ALA A 173 2.71 -13.52 13.99
C ALA A 173 2.14 -12.43 14.90
N SER A 174 3.02 -11.82 15.67
CA SER A 174 2.75 -10.67 16.52
C SER A 174 3.06 -9.41 15.71
N VAL A 175 2.04 -8.78 15.13
CA VAL A 175 2.21 -7.64 14.21
C VAL A 175 1.08 -6.63 14.32
N ASP A 176 1.42 -5.36 14.18
CA ASP A 176 0.48 -4.25 14.08
C ASP A 176 0.49 -3.67 12.65
N PHE A 177 -0.69 -3.21 12.19
CA PHE A 177 -0.87 -2.64 10.85
C PHE A 177 -0.85 -1.12 10.91
N SER A 178 -0.98 -0.45 9.80
CA SER A 178 -0.99 1.01 9.60
C SER A 178 -0.63 1.85 10.82
N HIS A 179 0.59 2.43 10.84
CA HIS A 179 1.07 3.23 11.98
C HIS A 179 1.16 4.71 11.65
N TYR A 180 0.91 5.57 12.65
CA TYR A 180 1.16 7.01 12.60
C TYR A 180 0.42 7.72 11.46
N LEU A 181 -0.75 7.24 11.10
CA LEU A 181 -1.63 7.82 10.11
C LEU A 181 -2.95 8.25 10.76
N PRO A 182 -3.63 9.29 10.22
CA PRO A 182 -5.02 9.56 10.62
C PRO A 182 -5.92 8.33 10.38
N SER A 183 -6.93 8.12 11.20
CA SER A 183 -7.81 6.93 11.13
C SER A 183 -8.37 6.69 9.73
N ARG A 184 -8.72 7.75 9.00
CA ARG A 184 -9.19 7.67 7.62
C ARG A 184 -8.15 7.05 6.68
N ALA A 185 -6.88 7.41 6.83
CA ALA A 185 -5.80 6.85 6.01
C ALA A 185 -5.50 5.41 6.40
N ALA A 186 -5.56 5.09 7.68
CA ALA A 186 -5.44 3.72 8.17
C ALA A 186 -6.58 2.85 7.61
N SER A 187 -7.85 3.30 7.70
CA SER A 187 -9.00 2.58 7.13
C SER A 187 -8.89 2.37 5.61
N PHE A 188 -8.32 3.33 4.89
CA PHE A 188 -8.07 3.18 3.45
C PHE A 188 -7.03 2.08 3.17
N HIS A 189 -5.93 2.04 3.93
CA HIS A 189 -4.92 0.97 3.81
C HIS A 189 -5.44 -0.40 4.24
N ASP A 190 -6.35 -0.42 5.22
CA ASP A 190 -6.92 -1.66 5.74
C ASP A 190 -7.73 -2.42 4.68
N VAL A 191 -8.30 -1.74 3.68
CA VAL A 191 -8.97 -2.39 2.54
C VAL A 191 -8.01 -3.35 1.83
N LYS A 192 -6.81 -2.89 1.49
CA LYS A 192 -5.78 -3.75 0.89
C LYS A 192 -5.26 -4.80 1.86
N SER A 193 -5.04 -4.43 3.13
CA SER A 193 -4.54 -5.35 4.15
C SER A 193 -5.50 -6.53 4.36
N ILE A 194 -6.82 -6.27 4.41
CA ILE A 194 -7.85 -7.30 4.50
C ILE A 194 -7.82 -8.20 3.26
N ARG A 195 -7.80 -7.61 2.06
CA ARG A 195 -7.72 -8.37 0.81
C ARG A 195 -6.54 -9.33 0.82
N VAL A 196 -5.34 -8.82 1.10
CA VAL A 196 -4.10 -9.62 1.10
C VAL A 196 -4.10 -10.69 2.20
N LEU A 197 -4.73 -10.43 3.36
CA LEU A 197 -4.86 -11.42 4.43
C LEU A 197 -5.84 -12.55 4.08
N LEU A 198 -6.91 -12.25 3.34
CA LEU A 198 -7.98 -13.20 3.02
C LEU A 198 -7.71 -13.98 1.73
N SER A 199 -6.95 -13.42 0.80
CA SER A 199 -6.63 -14.03 -0.51
C SER A 199 -5.33 -14.84 -0.48
N ASP A 200 -4.99 -15.43 -1.63
CA ASP A 200 -3.73 -16.15 -1.85
C ASP A 200 -2.61 -15.27 -2.44
N GLU A 201 -2.74 -13.94 -2.33
CA GLU A 201 -1.84 -12.94 -2.90
C GLU A 201 -0.58 -12.71 -2.04
N GLU A 202 0.21 -13.75 -1.79
CA GLU A 202 1.40 -13.65 -0.93
C GLU A 202 2.43 -12.63 -1.39
N GLU A 203 2.55 -12.38 -2.70
CA GLU A 203 3.45 -11.38 -3.28
C GLU A 203 3.13 -9.96 -2.86
N HIS A 204 1.93 -9.70 -2.37
CA HIS A 204 1.50 -8.39 -1.92
C HIS A 204 1.82 -8.09 -0.45
N PHE A 205 2.27 -9.05 0.36
CA PHE A 205 2.63 -8.79 1.77
C PHE A 205 3.71 -7.72 1.93
N GLU A 206 4.66 -7.62 1.02
CA GLU A 206 5.69 -6.56 1.03
C GLU A 206 5.15 -5.16 0.73
N ASN A 207 3.91 -5.08 0.23
CA ASN A 207 3.28 -3.87 -0.26
C ASN A 207 2.04 -3.45 0.56
N ILE A 208 1.86 -3.97 1.78
CA ILE A 208 0.85 -3.50 2.73
C ILE A 208 1.51 -2.72 3.88
N GLN A 209 0.71 -1.99 4.64
CA GLN A 209 1.19 -1.26 5.82
C GLN A 209 1.12 -2.16 7.05
N VAL A 210 2.23 -2.78 7.37
CA VAL A 210 2.43 -3.67 8.53
C VAL A 210 3.87 -3.52 9.03
N ASP A 211 4.12 -3.71 10.29
CA ASP A 211 5.46 -3.61 10.89
C ASP A 211 6.37 -4.80 10.54
N SER A 212 5.82 -5.97 10.21
CA SER A 212 6.58 -7.13 9.72
C SER A 212 5.79 -7.94 8.69
N TRP A 213 5.97 -7.62 7.40
CA TRP A 213 5.44 -8.46 6.33
C TRP A 213 6.06 -9.87 6.34
N GLN A 214 7.30 -9.99 6.82
CA GLN A 214 7.99 -11.27 6.95
C GLN A 214 7.28 -12.22 7.89
N SER A 215 6.78 -11.71 9.02
CA SER A 215 6.00 -12.51 9.99
C SER A 215 4.67 -12.97 9.39
N LEU A 216 3.99 -12.11 8.63
CA LEU A 216 2.76 -12.47 7.91
C LEU A 216 3.01 -13.55 6.86
N TYR A 217 4.07 -13.38 6.06
CA TYR A 217 4.46 -14.37 5.05
C TYR A 217 4.81 -15.71 5.69
N ALA A 218 5.51 -15.71 6.83
CA ALA A 218 5.83 -16.93 7.56
C ALA A 218 4.58 -17.71 7.98
N VAL A 219 3.60 -17.01 8.57
CA VAL A 219 2.33 -17.61 9.00
C VAL A 219 1.56 -18.16 7.80
N ARG A 220 1.46 -17.40 6.72
CA ARG A 220 0.76 -17.82 5.50
C ARG A 220 1.40 -19.06 4.87
N LEU A 221 2.72 -19.05 4.72
CA LEU A 221 3.45 -20.21 4.20
C LEU A 221 3.30 -21.44 5.11
N PHE A 222 3.31 -21.26 6.43
CA PHE A 222 3.10 -22.35 7.37
C PHE A 222 1.68 -22.94 7.24
N ALA A 223 0.66 -22.09 7.10
CA ALA A 223 -0.71 -22.49 6.83
C ALA A 223 -0.81 -23.37 5.58
N ARG A 224 -0.18 -22.92 4.48
CA ARG A 224 -0.11 -23.65 3.20
C ARG A 224 0.55 -25.02 3.36
N LEU A 225 1.71 -25.09 4.02
CA LEU A 225 2.43 -26.34 4.25
C LEU A 225 1.63 -27.36 5.09
N ARG A 226 0.75 -26.86 5.95
CA ARG A 226 -0.15 -27.67 6.79
C ARG A 226 -1.54 -27.88 6.19
N LYS A 227 -1.82 -27.34 4.98
CA LYS A 227 -3.10 -27.44 4.26
C LYS A 227 -4.30 -26.88 5.05
N LYS A 228 -4.08 -25.79 5.77
CA LYS A 228 -5.10 -25.07 6.55
C LYS A 228 -5.02 -23.59 6.21
N GLU A 229 -5.51 -23.26 5.01
CA GLU A 229 -5.26 -21.97 4.37
C GLU A 229 -6.45 -21.00 4.46
N LYS A 230 -7.58 -21.45 5.04
CA LYS A 230 -8.77 -20.60 5.18
C LYS A 230 -8.57 -19.58 6.31
N PRO A 231 -8.45 -18.29 6.01
CA PRO A 231 -8.35 -17.24 7.01
C PRO A 231 -9.72 -16.94 7.63
N VAL A 232 -9.74 -16.73 8.93
CA VAL A 232 -10.92 -16.28 9.68
C VAL A 232 -10.54 -15.03 10.47
N VAL A 233 -11.15 -13.89 10.14
CA VAL A 233 -10.94 -12.64 10.88
C VAL A 233 -11.75 -12.69 12.17
N ILE A 234 -11.06 -12.74 13.31
CA ILE A 234 -11.68 -12.68 14.64
C ILE A 234 -12.06 -11.26 14.99
N ALA A 235 -11.14 -10.30 14.73
CA ALA A 235 -11.36 -8.89 15.00
C ALA A 235 -10.55 -8.00 14.07
N HIS A 236 -11.11 -6.83 13.74
CA HIS A 236 -10.43 -5.71 13.11
C HIS A 236 -10.87 -4.42 13.79
N LYS A 237 -9.92 -3.66 14.32
CA LYS A 237 -10.17 -2.37 14.98
C LYS A 237 -9.01 -1.40 14.72
N ASN A 238 -9.29 -0.12 14.98
CA ASN A 238 -8.30 0.95 14.94
C ASN A 238 -8.12 1.55 16.34
N SER A 239 -7.02 2.23 16.61
CA SER A 239 -6.76 2.89 17.90
C SER A 239 -7.90 3.80 18.37
N VAL A 240 -8.61 4.44 17.43
CA VAL A 240 -9.74 5.34 17.76
C VAL A 240 -10.94 4.59 18.35
N ASP A 241 -11.06 3.28 18.10
CA ASP A 241 -12.15 2.46 18.64
C ASP A 241 -12.00 2.22 20.14
N PHE A 242 -10.79 2.40 20.67
CA PHE A 242 -10.47 2.24 22.08
C PHE A 242 -10.31 3.54 22.85
N LEU A 243 -10.21 4.69 22.13
CA LEU A 243 -9.92 5.99 22.71
C LEU A 243 -11.13 6.92 22.66
N SER A 244 -11.38 7.64 23.75
CA SER A 244 -12.44 8.67 23.79
C SER A 244 -12.14 9.90 22.92
N LEU A 245 -10.90 10.09 22.52
CA LEU A 245 -10.42 11.17 21.66
C LEU A 245 -9.88 10.58 20.36
N SER A 246 -10.19 11.21 19.22
CA SER A 246 -9.63 10.83 17.94
C SER A 246 -8.21 11.38 17.82
N PRO A 247 -7.16 10.54 17.94
CA PRO A 247 -5.80 10.99 17.77
C PRO A 247 -5.49 11.32 16.30
N ASN A 248 -4.52 12.21 16.08
CA ASN A 248 -4.03 12.49 14.73
C ASN A 248 -3.28 11.30 14.10
N GLU A 249 -2.78 10.42 14.95
CA GLU A 249 -2.02 9.25 14.58
C GLU A 249 -2.65 8.02 15.21
N THR A 250 -2.89 7.00 14.40
CA THR A 250 -3.55 5.76 14.79
C THR A 250 -2.75 4.56 14.36
N THR A 251 -3.14 3.40 14.88
CA THR A 251 -2.65 2.08 14.47
C THR A 251 -3.84 1.18 14.19
N SER A 252 -3.78 0.40 13.13
CA SER A 252 -4.77 -0.64 12.83
C SER A 252 -4.35 -1.98 13.40
N TYR A 253 -5.31 -2.77 13.85
CA TYR A 253 -5.14 -4.05 14.52
C TYR A 253 -6.01 -5.10 13.86
N PHE A 254 -5.41 -6.24 13.53
CA PHE A 254 -6.10 -7.42 13.01
C PHE A 254 -5.82 -8.62 13.90
N SER A 255 -6.85 -9.43 14.10
CA SER A 255 -6.74 -10.76 14.69
C SER A 255 -7.30 -11.75 13.69
N VAL A 256 -6.46 -12.67 13.21
CA VAL A 256 -6.79 -13.65 12.17
C VAL A 256 -6.26 -15.01 12.58
N VAL A 257 -7.05 -16.06 12.37
CA VAL A 257 -6.59 -17.46 12.48
C VAL A 257 -6.72 -18.14 11.14
N PHE A 258 -5.97 -19.23 10.95
CA PHE A 258 -6.04 -20.06 9.76
C PHE A 258 -6.52 -21.47 10.11
N GLU A 259 -7.61 -21.86 9.46
CA GLU A 259 -8.33 -23.11 9.66
C GLU A 259 -8.26 -24.02 8.42
N GLU A 260 -8.88 -25.18 8.53
CA GLU A 260 -9.07 -26.10 7.42
C GLU A 260 -9.93 -25.47 6.32
N GLY A 261 -9.49 -25.60 5.08
CA GLY A 261 -10.10 -25.03 3.88
C GLY A 261 -9.09 -24.25 3.08
N GLU A 262 -9.54 -23.71 1.98
CA GLU A 262 -8.75 -22.89 1.07
C GLU A 262 -9.00 -21.40 1.34
N ALA A 263 -8.00 -20.56 1.07
CA ALA A 263 -8.18 -19.11 1.01
C ALA A 263 -9.17 -18.75 -0.11
N GLU A 264 -9.79 -17.60 0.01
CA GLU A 264 -10.51 -17.03 -1.12
C GLU A 264 -9.50 -16.74 -2.24
N ASN A 265 -9.74 -17.28 -3.44
CA ASN A 265 -8.84 -17.09 -4.57
C ASN A 265 -8.72 -15.62 -4.97
N GLU A 266 -9.74 -14.83 -4.64
CA GLU A 266 -9.82 -13.44 -5.04
C GLU A 266 -10.80 -12.67 -4.14
N VAL A 267 -10.28 -11.68 -3.43
CA VAL A 267 -11.11 -10.67 -2.78
C VAL A 267 -11.19 -9.49 -3.73
N ASP A 268 -12.35 -9.31 -4.37
CA ASP A 268 -12.59 -8.27 -5.40
C ASP A 268 -12.52 -6.86 -4.78
N ALA A 269 -11.30 -6.35 -4.58
CA ALA A 269 -11.06 -4.99 -4.10
C ALA A 269 -9.75 -4.44 -4.68
N GLU A 270 -9.71 -3.14 -4.95
CA GLU A 270 -8.52 -2.42 -5.41
C GLU A 270 -8.41 -1.08 -4.71
N THR A 271 -7.20 -0.69 -4.34
CA THR A 271 -6.91 0.61 -3.74
C THR A 271 -6.10 1.48 -4.70
N ILE A 272 -6.60 2.69 -4.94
CA ILE A 272 -5.98 3.68 -5.83
C ILE A 272 -5.83 4.99 -5.06
N LEU A 273 -4.66 5.61 -5.11
CA LEU A 273 -4.41 6.91 -4.50
C LEU A 273 -4.05 7.93 -5.58
N PHE A 274 -4.89 8.92 -5.77
CA PHE A 274 -4.65 10.02 -6.70
C PHE A 274 -3.96 11.17 -5.99
N ALA A 275 -2.84 11.62 -6.54
CA ALA A 275 -2.17 12.86 -6.20
C ALA A 275 -2.36 13.91 -7.29
N GLY A 276 -2.15 15.19 -6.95
CA GLY A 276 -2.26 16.33 -7.88
C GLY A 276 -1.03 16.52 -8.76
N ASP A 277 -0.74 17.77 -9.09
CA ASP A 277 0.35 18.14 -10.00
C ASP A 277 1.72 17.98 -9.32
N MET A 278 2.61 17.26 -10.00
CA MET A 278 3.97 16.95 -9.53
C MET A 278 5.02 17.54 -10.48
N MET A 279 5.66 18.63 -10.03
CA MET A 279 6.76 19.30 -10.69
C MET A 279 8.04 19.17 -9.85
N LEU A 280 9.07 18.51 -10.37
CA LEU A 280 10.28 18.14 -9.63
C LEU A 280 11.51 19.00 -10.01
N GLY A 281 11.29 20.04 -10.80
CA GLY A 281 12.32 20.99 -11.25
C GLY A 281 12.42 22.25 -10.39
N ARG A 282 13.05 23.29 -10.92
CA ARG A 282 13.14 24.65 -10.34
C ARG A 282 13.48 24.64 -8.85
N GLY A 283 12.67 25.26 -8.00
CA GLY A 283 12.88 25.32 -6.55
C GLY A 283 12.91 23.93 -5.86
N ILE A 284 12.16 22.96 -6.37
CA ILE A 284 12.18 21.58 -5.87
C ILE A 284 13.53 20.91 -6.16
N ALA A 285 14.11 21.14 -7.36
CA ALA A 285 15.43 20.61 -7.70
C ALA A 285 16.53 21.16 -6.78
N GLU A 286 16.48 22.44 -6.40
CA GLU A 286 17.41 23.04 -5.44
C GLU A 286 17.26 22.43 -4.03
N LEU A 287 16.03 22.16 -3.61
CA LEU A 287 15.77 21.47 -2.34
C LEU A 287 16.29 20.02 -2.36
N ASN A 288 16.09 19.30 -3.46
CA ASN A 288 16.61 17.95 -3.66
C ASN A 288 18.14 17.90 -3.65
N LYS A 289 18.80 18.88 -4.29
CA LYS A 289 20.25 19.00 -4.28
C LYS A 289 20.81 19.19 -2.86
N LYS A 290 20.08 19.93 -2.03
CA LYS A 290 20.48 20.22 -0.63
C LYS A 290 20.18 19.06 0.32
N ASN A 291 19.03 18.40 0.18
CA ASN A 291 18.46 17.48 1.18
C ASN A 291 18.37 16.02 0.70
N GLY A 292 18.72 15.75 -0.58
CA GLY A 292 18.62 14.43 -1.21
C GLY A 292 17.32 14.25 -1.99
N ILE A 293 17.35 13.31 -2.94
CA ILE A 293 16.26 13.07 -3.91
C ILE A 293 14.97 12.50 -3.28
N TYR A 294 15.05 11.92 -2.09
CA TYR A 294 13.89 11.41 -1.34
C TYR A 294 13.15 12.53 -0.57
N TYR A 295 13.76 13.70 -0.45
CA TYR A 295 13.26 14.80 0.39
C TYR A 295 11.79 15.16 0.13
N PRO A 296 11.30 15.33 -1.11
CA PRO A 296 9.91 15.71 -1.35
C PRO A 296 8.89 14.69 -0.83
N PHE A 297 9.29 13.43 -0.73
CA PHE A 297 8.38 12.31 -0.43
C PHE A 297 8.40 11.87 1.05
N GLN A 298 9.37 12.31 1.83
CA GLN A 298 9.62 11.80 3.20
C GLN A 298 8.42 11.93 4.13
N LYS A 299 7.73 13.07 4.11
CA LYS A 299 6.62 13.34 5.03
C LYS A 299 5.30 12.67 4.64
N ILE A 300 5.11 12.41 3.35
CA ILE A 300 3.88 11.79 2.82
C ILE A 300 4.03 10.29 2.57
N GLY A 301 5.25 9.76 2.61
CA GLY A 301 5.57 8.42 2.16
C GLY A 301 4.77 7.29 2.83
N ARG A 302 4.32 7.47 4.07
CA ARG A 302 3.47 6.48 4.75
C ARG A 302 2.09 6.36 4.10
N LEU A 303 1.51 7.46 3.63
CA LEU A 303 0.24 7.43 2.90
C LEU A 303 0.39 6.78 1.52
N LEU A 304 1.53 6.98 0.84
CA LEU A 304 1.78 6.45 -0.50
C LEU A 304 2.04 4.94 -0.52
N ARG A 305 2.55 4.39 0.58
CA ARG A 305 2.81 2.95 0.70
C ARG A 305 1.52 2.21 1.07
N GLY A 306 1.47 0.91 0.77
CA GLY A 306 0.32 0.09 1.13
C GLY A 306 -0.90 0.30 0.23
N VAL A 307 -0.70 0.78 -1.00
CA VAL A 307 -1.72 1.04 -2.02
C VAL A 307 -1.36 0.30 -3.29
N ASP A 308 -2.33 -0.13 -4.09
CA ASP A 308 -2.08 -0.87 -5.34
C ASP A 308 -1.60 0.06 -6.44
N VAL A 309 -2.29 1.16 -6.65
CA VAL A 309 -1.95 2.17 -7.64
C VAL A 309 -1.83 3.54 -6.97
N VAL A 310 -0.65 4.15 -7.07
CA VAL A 310 -0.43 5.55 -6.69
C VAL A 310 -0.19 6.35 -7.95
N PHE A 311 -1.15 7.21 -8.27
CA PHE A 311 -1.22 8.01 -9.49
C PHE A 311 -0.86 9.47 -9.21
N ALA A 312 -0.08 10.10 -10.12
CA ALA A 312 0.18 11.54 -10.11
C ALA A 312 0.29 12.10 -11.54
N ASN A 313 0.08 13.41 -11.71
CA ASN A 313 0.36 14.11 -12.96
C ASN A 313 1.82 14.59 -12.97
N LEU A 314 2.68 14.01 -13.81
CA LEU A 314 4.08 14.44 -13.98
C LEU A 314 4.13 15.65 -14.91
N GLU A 315 4.18 16.84 -14.34
CA GLU A 315 4.09 18.10 -15.07
C GLU A 315 5.46 18.60 -15.50
N GLY A 316 5.96 17.98 -16.56
CA GLY A 316 7.22 18.31 -17.24
C GLY A 316 8.07 17.09 -17.61
N PRO A 317 8.97 17.24 -18.60
CA PRO A 317 9.84 16.18 -19.08
C PRO A 317 11.04 15.92 -18.15
N VAL A 318 11.53 14.68 -18.19
CA VAL A 318 12.70 14.21 -17.44
C VAL A 318 13.86 13.94 -18.41
N GLY A 319 15.09 14.26 -17.99
CA GLY A 319 16.28 13.97 -18.79
C GLY A 319 17.58 14.08 -18.02
N GLU A 320 18.71 13.70 -18.65
CA GLU A 320 20.03 13.78 -18.03
C GLU A 320 20.56 15.23 -17.93
N ASN A 321 20.35 15.99 -18.98
CA ASN A 321 20.88 17.36 -19.12
C ASN A 321 19.74 18.31 -19.53
N PRO A 322 18.75 18.59 -18.67
CA PRO A 322 17.74 19.54 -19.00
C PRO A 322 18.37 20.92 -19.21
N PRO A 323 18.00 21.66 -20.26
CA PRO A 323 18.55 22.98 -20.49
C PRO A 323 18.19 23.91 -19.33
N GLU A 324 19.11 24.79 -18.96
CA GLU A 324 18.79 25.93 -18.12
C GLU A 324 17.96 26.91 -18.97
N PHE A 325 16.70 27.07 -18.66
CA PHE A 325 15.79 27.95 -19.40
C PHE A 325 16.00 29.45 -19.09
N GLY A 326 17.17 29.84 -18.60
CA GLY A 326 17.68 31.21 -18.63
C GLY A 326 16.76 32.34 -18.14
N GLY A 327 15.83 32.06 -17.27
CA GLY A 327 14.80 33.01 -16.82
C GLY A 327 13.41 32.75 -17.37
N ASP A 328 13.25 31.85 -18.33
CA ASP A 328 11.94 31.35 -18.79
C ASP A 328 11.39 30.37 -17.76
N LYS A 329 10.66 30.90 -16.78
CA LYS A 329 10.03 30.12 -15.69
C LYS A 329 8.80 29.33 -16.16
N LEU A 330 8.36 29.51 -17.39
CA LEU A 330 7.20 28.83 -17.96
C LEU A 330 7.56 27.44 -18.50
N ARG A 331 8.84 27.18 -18.77
CA ARG A 331 9.30 25.85 -19.20
C ARG A 331 9.78 25.03 -18.03
N LEU A 332 9.39 23.75 -18.04
CA LEU A 332 9.75 22.79 -17.01
C LEU A 332 10.67 21.70 -17.58
N ALA A 333 11.61 21.24 -16.78
CA ALA A 333 12.42 20.06 -17.07
C ALA A 333 13.10 19.58 -15.78
N PHE A 334 13.25 18.27 -15.63
CA PHE A 334 13.77 17.64 -14.43
C PHE A 334 15.01 16.80 -14.74
N LEU A 335 15.90 16.69 -13.76
CA LEU A 335 17.00 15.74 -13.81
C LEU A 335 16.51 14.32 -13.52
N SER A 336 16.97 13.34 -14.31
CA SER A 336 16.54 11.94 -14.18
C SER A 336 16.69 11.30 -12.80
N PRO A 337 17.67 11.66 -11.91
CA PRO A 337 17.77 11.07 -10.58
C PRO A 337 16.55 11.31 -9.68
N VAL A 338 15.68 12.31 -9.97
CA VAL A 338 14.45 12.52 -9.20
C VAL A 338 13.50 11.33 -9.26
N LEU A 339 13.57 10.52 -10.34
CA LEU A 339 12.74 9.33 -10.52
C LEU A 339 13.08 8.21 -9.52
N GLU A 340 14.30 8.19 -8.99
CA GLU A 340 14.62 7.28 -7.87
C GLU A 340 13.78 7.63 -6.63
N GLY A 341 13.58 8.93 -6.35
CA GLY A 341 12.68 9.39 -5.29
C GLY A 341 11.22 9.03 -5.56
N VAL A 342 10.75 9.15 -6.82
CA VAL A 342 9.41 8.75 -7.24
C VAL A 342 9.20 7.24 -7.02
N ALA A 343 10.11 6.40 -7.49
CA ALA A 343 10.05 4.96 -7.33
C ALA A 343 10.11 4.54 -5.84
N TRP A 344 11.02 5.17 -5.07
CA TRP A 344 11.13 4.93 -3.62
C TRP A 344 9.83 5.25 -2.87
N SER A 345 9.12 6.29 -3.28
CA SER A 345 7.85 6.71 -2.69
C SER A 345 6.67 5.81 -3.05
N LYS A 346 6.87 4.81 -3.95
CA LYS A 346 5.84 3.90 -4.47
C LYS A 346 4.80 4.55 -5.39
N ILE A 347 5.07 5.74 -5.92
CA ILE A 347 4.31 6.29 -7.04
C ILE A 347 4.63 5.42 -8.26
N ASN A 348 3.63 4.72 -8.78
CA ASN A 348 3.81 3.65 -9.76
C ASN A 348 3.03 3.85 -11.07
N LEU A 349 2.22 4.93 -11.16
CA LEU A 349 1.52 5.32 -12.39
C LEU A 349 1.52 6.84 -12.56
N LEU A 350 1.98 7.33 -13.71
CA LEU A 350 2.04 8.76 -14.02
C LEU A 350 1.21 9.12 -15.25
N SER A 351 0.52 10.26 -15.19
CA SER A 351 0.02 10.93 -16.39
C SER A 351 1.11 11.81 -16.99
N LEU A 352 1.33 11.66 -18.29
CA LEU A 352 2.15 12.58 -19.11
C LEU A 352 1.28 13.53 -19.95
N ALA A 353 -0.05 13.42 -19.84
CA ALA A 353 -0.99 14.22 -20.63
C ALA A 353 -1.19 15.61 -20.00
N ASN A 354 -0.22 16.51 -20.18
CA ASN A 354 -0.25 17.90 -19.74
C ASN A 354 0.43 18.84 -20.75
N ASN A 355 0.35 20.13 -20.52
CA ASN A 355 0.90 21.16 -21.41
C ASN A 355 2.43 21.28 -21.34
N HIS A 356 3.08 20.78 -20.27
CA HIS A 356 4.52 20.93 -20.05
C HIS A 356 5.37 19.73 -20.47
N ILE A 357 4.77 18.58 -20.70
CA ILE A 357 5.54 17.36 -21.02
C ILE A 357 6.38 17.51 -22.30
N MET A 358 5.98 18.40 -23.20
CA MET A 358 6.67 18.70 -24.44
C MET A 358 7.59 19.93 -24.37
N ASP A 359 7.91 20.45 -23.20
CA ASP A 359 8.79 21.64 -23.04
C ASP A 359 10.21 21.44 -23.59
N ARG A 360 10.63 20.19 -23.75
CA ARG A 360 11.86 19.79 -24.45
C ARG A 360 11.63 19.16 -25.83
N GLY A 361 10.42 19.31 -26.38
CA GLY A 361 10.06 18.73 -27.69
C GLY A 361 9.95 17.20 -27.66
N ALA A 362 9.91 16.59 -28.85
CA ALA A 362 9.74 15.15 -29.00
C ALA A 362 10.90 14.33 -28.40
N GLU A 363 12.13 14.83 -28.51
CA GLU A 363 13.32 14.19 -27.93
C GLU A 363 13.22 14.13 -26.41
N GLY A 364 12.80 15.23 -25.76
CA GLY A 364 12.60 15.26 -24.30
C GLY A 364 11.48 14.35 -23.83
N LEU A 365 10.41 14.21 -24.61
CA LEU A 365 9.36 13.24 -24.32
C LEU A 365 9.88 11.79 -24.42
N GLN A 366 10.65 11.46 -25.47
CA GLN A 366 11.22 10.12 -25.62
C GLN A 366 12.20 9.81 -24.47
N GLU A 367 13.08 10.77 -24.14
CA GLU A 367 14.00 10.63 -23.00
C GLU A 367 13.23 10.41 -21.67
N THR A 368 12.08 11.09 -21.48
CA THR A 368 11.21 10.87 -20.32
C THR A 368 10.69 9.43 -20.25
N ARG A 369 10.20 8.88 -21.37
CA ARG A 369 9.73 7.51 -21.47
C ARG A 369 10.83 6.51 -21.12
N ASP A 370 12.01 6.67 -21.73
CA ASP A 370 13.16 5.79 -21.52
C ASP A 370 13.58 5.74 -20.03
N TRP A 371 13.54 6.90 -19.37
CA TRP A 371 13.84 6.99 -17.94
C TRP A 371 12.74 6.37 -17.06
N LEU A 372 11.47 6.57 -17.37
CA LEU A 372 10.36 5.95 -16.63
C LEU A 372 10.41 4.42 -16.75
N ASP A 373 10.67 3.91 -17.96
CA ASP A 373 10.85 2.47 -18.20
C ASP A 373 12.04 1.91 -17.41
N LYS A 374 13.18 2.62 -17.36
CA LYS A 374 14.35 2.24 -16.57
C LYS A 374 14.07 2.13 -15.07
N TYR A 375 13.23 3.03 -14.53
CA TYR A 375 12.82 3.00 -13.13
C TYR A 375 11.57 2.15 -12.87
N GLN A 376 11.04 1.48 -13.90
CA GLN A 376 9.84 0.64 -13.85
C GLN A 376 8.60 1.41 -13.34
N ILE A 377 8.51 2.70 -13.66
CA ILE A 377 7.36 3.54 -13.37
C ILE A 377 6.45 3.53 -14.59
N ARG A 378 5.21 3.06 -14.43
CA ARG A 378 4.22 3.03 -15.51
C ARG A 378 3.72 4.44 -15.81
N TYR A 379 3.30 4.66 -17.06
CA TYR A 379 2.79 5.97 -17.45
C TYR A 379 1.71 5.87 -18.51
N ILE A 380 0.86 6.89 -18.58
CA ILE A 380 -0.12 7.09 -19.63
C ILE A 380 0.34 8.28 -20.46
N ASP A 381 0.62 7.99 -21.71
CA ASP A 381 1.16 8.93 -22.68
C ASP A 381 0.20 9.07 -23.86
N ASN A 382 -0.90 9.74 -23.62
CA ASN A 382 -1.88 10.05 -24.65
C ASN A 382 -1.59 11.46 -25.23
N ILE A 383 -0.41 11.61 -25.90
CA ILE A 383 0.02 12.88 -26.48
C ILE A 383 -0.18 12.82 -27.99
N LEU A 384 -0.93 13.78 -28.53
CA LEU A 384 -1.29 13.89 -29.96
C LEU A 384 -0.13 14.37 -30.85
N TYR A 385 1.09 13.84 -30.69
CA TYR A 385 2.22 14.30 -31.50
C TYR A 385 2.47 13.48 -32.77
N SER A 386 2.08 12.21 -32.82
CA SER A 386 2.13 11.42 -34.05
C SER A 386 0.99 10.38 -34.09
N TYR A 387 0.37 10.30 -35.29
CA TYR A 387 -0.71 9.33 -35.56
C TYR A 387 -0.22 7.86 -35.63
N GLN A 388 1.07 7.61 -35.53
CA GLN A 388 1.66 6.30 -35.87
C GLN A 388 2.05 5.42 -34.67
N ASP A 389 2.33 6.01 -33.49
CA ASP A 389 2.72 5.24 -32.31
C ASP A 389 2.02 5.77 -31.04
N LYS A 390 0.99 5.06 -30.58
CA LYS A 390 0.35 5.29 -29.27
C LYS A 390 0.64 4.09 -28.34
N PRO A 391 1.88 3.89 -27.84
CA PRO A 391 2.20 2.69 -27.08
C PRO A 391 1.48 2.61 -25.73
N ASN A 392 1.20 3.73 -25.05
CA ASN A 392 0.63 3.78 -23.70
C ASN A 392 -0.55 4.78 -23.60
N SER A 393 -1.55 4.63 -24.48
CA SER A 393 -2.73 5.53 -24.47
C SER A 393 -3.65 5.31 -23.26
N TYR A 394 -3.54 4.17 -22.58
CA TYR A 394 -4.25 3.84 -21.36
C TYR A 394 -3.43 2.84 -20.52
N PHE A 395 -3.78 2.75 -19.23
CA PHE A 395 -3.29 1.73 -18.33
C PHE A 395 -4.45 0.93 -17.78
N SER A 396 -4.29 -0.38 -17.56
CA SER A 396 -5.35 -1.23 -17.02
C SER A 396 -4.81 -2.13 -15.93
N THR A 397 -5.55 -2.20 -14.85
CA THR A 397 -5.43 -3.22 -13.80
C THR A 397 -6.52 -4.28 -14.00
N GLU A 398 -6.71 -5.15 -13.03
CA GLU A 398 -7.79 -6.11 -13.01
C GLU A 398 -9.16 -5.42 -12.89
N HIS A 399 -9.27 -4.41 -12.03
CA HIS A 399 -10.54 -3.75 -11.69
C HIS A 399 -10.75 -2.40 -12.36
N SER A 400 -9.71 -1.79 -12.90
CA SER A 400 -9.75 -0.40 -13.39
C SER A 400 -9.08 -0.19 -14.74
N VAL A 401 -9.54 0.82 -15.48
CA VAL A 401 -8.90 1.34 -16.70
C VAL A 401 -8.67 2.82 -16.52
N PHE A 402 -7.44 3.26 -16.75
CA PHE A 402 -7.01 4.67 -16.62
C PHE A 402 -6.78 5.28 -18.00
N LEU A 403 -7.39 6.42 -18.24
CA LEU A 403 -7.20 7.26 -19.42
C LEU A 403 -6.69 8.63 -18.96
N ALA A 404 -5.82 9.25 -19.75
CA ALA A 404 -5.31 10.59 -19.47
C ALA A 404 -5.44 11.51 -20.68
N PHE A 405 -5.88 12.76 -20.46
CA PHE A 405 -6.09 13.75 -21.50
C PHE A 405 -5.58 15.13 -21.11
N ASN A 406 -5.16 15.91 -22.11
CA ASN A 406 -4.80 17.31 -21.94
C ASN A 406 -5.73 18.24 -22.73
N ARG A 407 -6.25 19.28 -22.07
CA ARG A 407 -7.09 20.34 -22.65
C ARG A 407 -6.46 21.72 -22.59
N VAL A 408 -5.18 21.80 -22.23
CA VAL A 408 -4.41 23.04 -22.15
C VAL A 408 -3.44 23.12 -23.35
N LEU A 409 -3.34 24.31 -23.97
CA LEU A 409 -2.42 24.53 -25.09
C LEU A 409 -0.97 24.21 -24.68
N PRO A 410 -0.08 23.77 -25.62
CA PRO A 410 -0.35 23.68 -27.07
C PRO A 410 -0.91 22.31 -27.54
N PHE A 411 -0.96 21.26 -26.75
CA PHE A 411 -1.27 19.89 -27.20
C PHE A 411 -2.65 19.43 -26.70
N VAL A 412 -3.70 20.00 -27.29
CA VAL A 412 -5.09 19.86 -26.82
C VAL A 412 -5.80 18.68 -27.49
N HIS A 413 -6.29 17.71 -26.71
CA HIS A 413 -7.20 16.70 -27.20
C HIS A 413 -8.55 17.31 -27.57
N ARG A 414 -9.14 16.87 -28.69
CA ARG A 414 -10.50 17.27 -29.05
C ARG A 414 -11.53 16.55 -28.19
N GLU A 415 -12.59 17.24 -27.81
CA GLU A 415 -13.62 16.68 -26.93
C GLU A 415 -14.28 15.43 -27.49
N GLU A 416 -14.50 15.40 -28.82
CA GLU A 416 -15.05 14.24 -29.51
C GLU A 416 -14.12 13.02 -29.43
N GLU A 417 -12.81 13.23 -29.46
CA GLU A 417 -11.80 12.16 -29.30
C GLU A 417 -11.81 11.64 -27.88
N ILE A 418 -11.82 12.52 -26.87
CA ILE A 418 -11.92 12.15 -25.45
C ILE A 418 -13.16 11.28 -25.21
N VAL A 419 -14.33 11.74 -25.64
CA VAL A 419 -15.61 11.03 -25.49
C VAL A 419 -15.60 9.68 -26.22
N LYS A 420 -15.00 9.62 -27.42
CA LYS A 420 -14.86 8.40 -28.20
C LYS A 420 -13.97 7.36 -27.50
N GLU A 421 -12.81 7.78 -26.98
CA GLU A 421 -11.85 6.90 -26.29
C GLU A 421 -12.45 6.36 -24.98
N ILE A 422 -13.12 7.20 -24.19
CA ILE A 422 -13.81 6.76 -22.96
C ILE A 422 -14.88 5.72 -23.28
N ARG A 423 -15.71 5.96 -24.33
CA ARG A 423 -16.75 5.01 -24.74
C ARG A 423 -16.15 3.68 -25.19
N ALA A 424 -15.07 3.71 -25.96
CA ALA A 424 -14.36 2.51 -26.37
C ALA A 424 -13.83 1.73 -25.16
N ALA A 425 -13.14 2.43 -24.23
CA ALA A 425 -12.63 1.82 -23.01
C ALA A 425 -13.73 1.14 -22.18
N LYS A 426 -14.91 1.77 -22.06
CA LYS A 426 -16.03 1.19 -21.30
C LYS A 426 -16.68 0.00 -22.02
N ILE A 427 -16.75 0.02 -23.35
CA ILE A 427 -17.26 -1.09 -24.15
C ILE A 427 -16.32 -2.31 -24.07
N ASP A 428 -15.01 -2.05 -24.18
CA ASP A 428 -13.99 -3.11 -24.15
C ASP A 428 -13.79 -3.70 -22.72
N ASN A 429 -14.14 -2.92 -21.68
CA ASN A 429 -13.98 -3.30 -20.27
C ASN A 429 -15.26 -3.00 -19.46
N PRO A 430 -16.39 -3.69 -19.72
CA PRO A 430 -17.68 -3.33 -19.15
C PRO A 430 -17.75 -3.48 -17.63
N SER A 431 -16.99 -4.40 -17.05
CA SER A 431 -16.90 -4.66 -15.60
C SER A 431 -15.90 -3.77 -14.88
N LYS A 432 -14.96 -3.14 -15.61
CA LYS A 432 -13.92 -2.31 -14.99
C LYS A 432 -14.39 -0.88 -14.71
N PHE A 433 -13.76 -0.29 -13.70
CA PHE A 433 -13.94 1.11 -13.31
C PHE A 433 -13.13 2.00 -14.26
N VAL A 434 -13.80 2.85 -15.04
CA VAL A 434 -13.14 3.75 -16.02
C VAL A 434 -12.78 5.06 -15.34
N ILE A 435 -11.49 5.29 -15.19
CA ILE A 435 -10.88 6.45 -14.52
C ILE A 435 -10.33 7.39 -15.57
N VAL A 436 -10.74 8.65 -15.53
CA VAL A 436 -10.26 9.70 -16.45
C VAL A 436 -9.46 10.73 -15.68
N SER A 437 -8.16 10.83 -15.98
CA SER A 437 -7.31 11.96 -15.58
C SER A 437 -7.36 13.02 -16.66
N ILE A 438 -7.57 14.29 -16.30
CA ILE A 438 -7.64 15.36 -17.28
C ILE A 438 -6.95 16.64 -16.78
N HIS A 439 -6.04 17.17 -17.61
CA HIS A 439 -5.34 18.42 -17.38
C HIS A 439 -6.07 19.55 -18.12
N TRP A 440 -6.77 20.42 -17.37
CA TRP A 440 -7.76 21.36 -17.94
C TRP A 440 -8.03 22.59 -17.07
N GLY A 441 -8.79 23.53 -17.60
CA GLY A 441 -9.25 24.72 -16.90
C GLY A 441 -8.27 25.88 -17.00
N GLU A 442 -8.35 26.80 -16.07
CA GLU A 442 -7.50 27.97 -15.95
C GLU A 442 -6.77 27.97 -14.61
N GLU A 443 -5.51 28.39 -14.62
CA GLU A 443 -4.69 28.48 -13.42
C GLU A 443 -5.35 29.36 -12.36
N TYR A 444 -5.23 28.94 -11.09
CA TYR A 444 -5.62 29.66 -9.89
C TYR A 444 -7.13 29.97 -9.74
N GLN A 445 -7.97 29.38 -10.58
CA GLN A 445 -9.42 29.49 -10.43
C GLN A 445 -9.93 28.49 -9.38
N LEU A 446 -10.59 29.00 -8.33
CA LEU A 446 -11.10 28.18 -7.23
C LEU A 446 -12.39 27.40 -7.55
N LYS A 447 -12.94 27.61 -8.75
CA LYS A 447 -14.12 26.89 -9.26
C LYS A 447 -13.94 26.52 -10.71
N SER A 448 -14.54 25.40 -11.09
CA SER A 448 -14.57 24.95 -12.48
C SER A 448 -15.34 25.92 -13.38
N SER A 449 -14.89 26.03 -14.62
CA SER A 449 -15.59 26.79 -15.66
C SER A 449 -16.81 26.04 -16.19
N PRO A 450 -17.78 26.73 -16.84
CA PRO A 450 -18.90 26.06 -17.52
C PRO A 450 -18.43 25.02 -18.56
N ALA A 451 -17.33 25.29 -19.28
CA ALA A 451 -16.76 24.36 -20.27
C ALA A 451 -16.23 23.07 -19.62
N GLN A 452 -15.58 23.16 -18.45
CA GLN A 452 -15.16 21.97 -17.71
C GLN A 452 -16.37 21.12 -17.31
N ARG A 453 -17.45 21.74 -16.80
CA ARG A 453 -18.67 21.04 -16.40
C ARG A 453 -19.38 20.37 -17.58
N GLU A 454 -19.49 21.04 -18.72
CA GLU A 454 -20.08 20.47 -19.92
C GLU A 454 -19.29 19.25 -20.41
N LEU A 455 -17.96 19.36 -20.45
CA LEU A 455 -17.10 18.24 -20.85
C LEU A 455 -17.18 17.08 -19.82
N ALA A 456 -17.20 17.37 -18.52
CA ALA A 456 -17.39 16.36 -17.47
C ALA A 456 -18.69 15.57 -17.67
N GLN A 457 -19.81 16.26 -17.93
CA GLN A 457 -21.10 15.62 -18.22
C GLN A 457 -21.01 14.68 -19.43
N ARG A 458 -20.31 15.07 -20.48
CA ARG A 458 -20.11 14.26 -21.70
C ARG A 458 -19.22 13.04 -21.43
N MET A 459 -18.15 13.20 -20.64
CA MET A 459 -17.25 12.12 -20.26
C MET A 459 -17.97 11.06 -19.39
N ILE A 460 -18.74 11.50 -18.39
CA ILE A 460 -19.55 10.58 -17.56
C ILE A 460 -20.59 9.86 -18.42
N THR A 461 -21.29 10.57 -19.30
CA THR A 461 -22.26 9.95 -20.21
C THR A 461 -21.61 8.96 -21.19
N ALA A 462 -20.33 9.14 -21.51
CA ALA A 462 -19.57 8.21 -22.35
C ALA A 462 -19.13 6.94 -21.62
N GLY A 463 -19.18 6.93 -20.26
CA GLY A 463 -18.86 5.76 -19.45
C GLY A 463 -17.70 5.95 -18.46
N ALA A 464 -17.22 7.18 -18.24
CA ALA A 464 -16.29 7.44 -17.15
C ALA A 464 -16.99 7.22 -15.80
N ASP A 465 -16.34 6.51 -14.90
CA ASP A 465 -16.82 6.25 -13.55
C ASP A 465 -16.29 7.26 -12.53
N ILE A 466 -15.17 7.90 -12.83
CA ILE A 466 -14.56 8.99 -12.07
C ILE A 466 -13.77 9.92 -13.01
N ILE A 467 -13.75 11.22 -12.68
CA ILE A 467 -12.89 12.21 -13.33
C ILE A 467 -12.02 12.88 -12.28
N VAL A 468 -10.70 12.90 -12.54
CA VAL A 468 -9.68 13.53 -11.70
C VAL A 468 -8.98 14.61 -12.50
N GLY A 469 -9.18 15.88 -12.11
CA GLY A 469 -8.66 17.05 -12.81
C GLY A 469 -7.36 17.59 -12.25
N HIS A 470 -6.58 18.22 -13.13
CA HIS A 470 -5.26 18.82 -12.91
C HIS A 470 -5.15 20.17 -13.64
N HIS A 471 -4.09 20.93 -13.43
CA HIS A 471 -3.74 22.22 -14.04
C HIS A 471 -4.12 23.47 -13.24
N PRO A 472 -5.30 23.63 -12.62
CA PRO A 472 -5.57 24.88 -11.90
C PRO A 472 -4.61 25.20 -10.75
N HIS A 473 -3.80 24.22 -10.31
CA HIS A 473 -2.85 24.31 -9.18
C HIS A 473 -3.49 24.67 -7.83
N VAL A 474 -4.81 24.72 -7.78
CA VAL A 474 -5.63 24.94 -6.59
C VAL A 474 -6.75 23.90 -6.56
N VAL A 475 -7.21 23.55 -5.37
CA VAL A 475 -8.30 22.56 -5.23
C VAL A 475 -9.61 23.21 -5.59
N GLN A 476 -10.31 22.62 -6.57
CA GLN A 476 -11.65 23.02 -6.98
C GLN A 476 -12.72 22.16 -6.29
N GLU A 477 -14.00 22.44 -6.60
CA GLU A 477 -15.13 21.70 -6.07
C GLU A 477 -15.19 20.25 -6.52
N ILE A 478 -16.01 19.48 -5.81
CA ILE A 478 -16.39 18.10 -6.14
C ILE A 478 -17.85 18.10 -6.56
N GLU A 479 -18.17 17.51 -7.70
CA GLU A 479 -19.52 17.36 -8.22
C GLU A 479 -19.90 15.89 -8.41
N LEU A 480 -21.18 15.57 -8.26
CA LEU A 480 -21.72 14.24 -8.50
C LEU A 480 -22.58 14.27 -9.77
N ILE A 481 -22.05 13.80 -10.87
CA ILE A 481 -22.75 13.71 -12.15
C ILE A 481 -23.26 12.28 -12.37
N GLN A 482 -24.57 12.09 -12.44
CA GLN A 482 -25.18 10.75 -12.60
C GLN A 482 -24.70 9.74 -11.53
N GLY A 483 -24.42 10.20 -10.30
CA GLY A 483 -23.88 9.34 -9.24
C GLY A 483 -22.39 9.08 -9.31
N LYS A 484 -21.66 9.66 -10.28
CA LYS A 484 -20.22 9.50 -10.45
C LYS A 484 -19.49 10.78 -10.04
N PRO A 485 -18.42 10.68 -9.22
CA PRO A 485 -17.72 11.86 -8.71
C PRO A 485 -16.78 12.47 -9.75
N VAL A 486 -16.76 13.80 -9.76
CA VAL A 486 -15.85 14.63 -10.54
C VAL A 486 -15.08 15.51 -9.59
N PHE A 487 -13.79 15.27 -9.47
CA PHE A 487 -12.83 16.12 -8.78
C PHE A 487 -12.25 17.09 -9.83
N TYR A 488 -12.73 18.32 -9.88
CA TYR A 488 -12.34 19.25 -10.97
C TYR A 488 -10.86 19.64 -10.95
N SER A 489 -10.25 19.74 -9.76
CA SER A 489 -8.80 19.88 -9.59
C SER A 489 -8.38 19.39 -8.21
N LEU A 490 -7.31 18.60 -8.17
CA LEU A 490 -6.67 18.17 -6.92
C LEU A 490 -5.65 19.19 -6.38
N GLY A 491 -5.34 20.25 -7.16
CA GLY A 491 -4.28 21.19 -6.82
C GLY A 491 -2.88 20.57 -6.91
N ASN A 492 -1.91 21.21 -6.29
CA ASN A 492 -0.52 20.75 -6.29
C ASN A 492 -0.32 19.53 -5.36
N PHE A 493 0.52 18.60 -5.80
CA PHE A 493 1.08 17.54 -4.95
C PHE A 493 2.52 17.88 -4.55
N ILE A 494 3.39 18.19 -5.50
CA ILE A 494 4.76 18.69 -5.28
C ILE A 494 4.98 19.83 -6.26
N PHE A 495 5.11 21.03 -5.76
CA PHE A 495 5.31 22.24 -6.58
C PHE A 495 6.03 23.33 -5.80
N ASP A 496 6.66 24.28 -6.48
CA ASP A 496 7.39 25.38 -5.86
C ASP A 496 6.64 26.74 -5.85
N GLN A 497 5.33 26.73 -6.17
CA GLN A 497 4.47 27.92 -6.13
C GLN A 497 4.20 28.30 -4.68
N GLN A 498 4.66 29.51 -4.27
CA GLN A 498 4.51 29.98 -2.88
C GLN A 498 3.78 31.32 -2.78
N ASN A 499 3.51 31.98 -3.91
CA ASN A 499 2.97 33.33 -3.93
C ASN A 499 1.45 33.40 -3.74
N ILE A 500 0.74 32.29 -3.94
CA ILE A 500 -0.70 32.15 -3.80
C ILE A 500 -0.94 31.11 -2.71
N PRO A 501 -1.61 31.45 -1.59
CA PRO A 501 -1.80 30.52 -0.47
C PRO A 501 -2.48 29.22 -0.87
N GLU A 502 -3.48 29.29 -1.74
CA GLU A 502 -4.26 28.14 -2.19
C GLU A 502 -3.45 27.13 -3.01
N THR A 503 -2.32 27.56 -3.61
CA THR A 503 -1.41 26.63 -4.30
C THR A 503 -0.51 25.83 -3.36
N GLN A 504 -0.51 26.17 -2.05
CA GLN A 504 0.20 25.44 -1.01
C GLN A 504 -0.67 24.40 -0.32
N GLU A 505 -1.90 24.27 -0.75
CA GLU A 505 -2.86 23.28 -0.29
C GLU A 505 -3.21 22.35 -1.46
N GLY A 506 -3.39 21.07 -1.19
CA GLY A 506 -3.77 20.07 -2.17
C GLY A 506 -4.74 19.06 -1.57
N LEU A 507 -5.32 18.27 -2.44
CA LEU A 507 -6.19 17.16 -2.08
C LEU A 507 -5.67 15.87 -2.70
N MET A 508 -5.31 14.89 -1.89
CA MET A 508 -5.16 13.52 -2.39
C MET A 508 -6.46 12.77 -2.18
N VAL A 509 -6.78 11.87 -3.11
CA VAL A 509 -8.01 11.09 -3.07
C VAL A 509 -7.66 9.61 -3.12
N GLY A 510 -7.97 8.89 -2.03
CA GLY A 510 -7.93 7.43 -2.01
C GLY A 510 -9.25 6.88 -2.54
N LEU A 511 -9.19 5.93 -3.45
CA LEU A 511 -10.33 5.18 -3.96
C LEU A 511 -10.17 3.71 -3.59
N ALA A 512 -11.12 3.17 -2.86
CA ALA A 512 -11.31 1.74 -2.68
C ALA A 512 -12.43 1.28 -3.62
N VAL A 513 -12.11 0.42 -4.58
CA VAL A 513 -13.07 -0.23 -5.48
C VAL A 513 -13.41 -1.58 -4.87
N GLU A 514 -14.68 -1.80 -4.56
CA GLU A 514 -15.21 -3.06 -4.03
C GLU A 514 -16.36 -3.53 -4.97
N PRO A 515 -16.85 -4.77 -4.86
CA PRO A 515 -17.80 -5.33 -5.82
C PRO A 515 -19.07 -4.50 -6.05
N ASP A 516 -19.61 -3.90 -5.00
CA ASP A 516 -20.91 -3.20 -5.00
C ASP A 516 -20.80 -1.70 -4.77
N ARG A 517 -19.62 -1.21 -4.38
CA ARG A 517 -19.40 0.20 -4.03
C ARG A 517 -18.01 0.69 -4.40
N ALA A 518 -17.89 2.00 -4.48
CA ALA A 518 -16.62 2.72 -4.52
C ALA A 518 -16.60 3.75 -3.38
N THR A 519 -15.56 3.68 -2.54
CA THR A 519 -15.38 4.59 -1.41
C THR A 519 -14.19 5.51 -1.68
N PHE A 520 -14.45 6.83 -1.59
CA PHE A 520 -13.44 7.86 -1.80
C PHE A 520 -13.05 8.48 -0.45
N TYR A 521 -11.76 8.41 -0.12
CA TYR A 521 -11.16 8.97 1.08
C TYR A 521 -10.43 10.26 0.73
N LEU A 522 -10.83 11.38 1.32
CA LEU A 522 -10.26 12.69 1.05
C LEU A 522 -9.11 12.99 2.01
N PHE A 523 -7.92 13.20 1.50
CA PHE A 523 -6.71 13.49 2.26
C PHE A 523 -6.19 14.88 1.96
N PRO A 524 -6.63 15.93 2.69
CA PRO A 524 -6.07 17.26 2.58
C PRO A 524 -4.58 17.27 2.90
N ILE A 525 -3.79 17.87 2.02
CA ILE A 525 -2.36 18.05 2.20
C ILE A 525 -1.99 19.52 2.18
N GLN A 526 -0.90 19.85 2.86
CA GLN A 526 -0.26 21.15 2.81
C GLN A 526 1.21 21.00 2.42
N HIS A 527 1.73 22.01 1.74
CA HIS A 527 3.13 22.03 1.35
C HIS A 527 3.97 22.82 2.36
N HIS A 528 5.10 22.26 2.72
CA HIS A 528 6.12 22.99 3.48
C HIS A 528 7.49 22.76 2.83
N LEU A 529 8.04 23.81 2.25
CA LEU A 529 9.34 23.75 1.57
C LEU A 529 9.43 22.60 0.55
N GLY A 530 8.42 22.47 -0.31
CA GLY A 530 8.38 21.43 -1.35
C GLY A 530 8.07 20.01 -0.85
N GLN A 531 7.73 19.85 0.43
CA GLN A 531 7.29 18.57 0.99
C GLN A 531 5.77 18.60 1.23
N PRO A 532 4.97 17.81 0.51
CA PRO A 532 3.60 17.59 0.90
C PRO A 532 3.52 16.81 2.21
N MET A 533 2.58 17.16 3.05
CA MET A 533 2.27 16.45 4.29
C MET A 533 0.77 16.51 4.57
N LEU A 534 0.25 15.49 5.21
CA LEU A 534 -1.14 15.50 5.66
C LEU A 534 -1.37 16.68 6.60
N MET A 535 -2.49 17.38 6.40
CA MET A 535 -2.91 18.45 7.32
C MET A 535 -3.23 17.87 8.69
N SER A 536 -2.99 18.66 9.74
CA SER A 536 -3.49 18.33 11.08
C SER A 536 -5.02 18.19 11.06
N GLN A 537 -5.61 17.46 11.99
CA GLN A 537 -7.06 17.23 12.03
C GLN A 537 -7.88 18.52 11.97
N SER A 538 -7.46 19.56 12.69
CA SER A 538 -8.14 20.86 12.69
C SER A 538 -8.00 21.59 11.35
N ALA A 539 -6.83 21.57 10.73
CA ALA A 539 -6.60 22.17 9.42
C ALA A 539 -7.35 21.40 8.33
N ALA A 540 -7.30 20.07 8.34
CA ALA A 540 -8.02 19.21 7.41
C ALA A 540 -9.54 19.44 7.49
N LYS A 541 -10.09 19.56 8.71
CA LYS A 541 -11.52 19.87 8.90
C LYS A 541 -11.88 21.22 8.28
N LYS A 542 -11.08 22.26 8.54
CA LYS A 542 -11.31 23.59 7.96
C LYS A 542 -11.22 23.57 6.43
N PHE A 543 -10.22 22.89 5.89
CA PHE A 543 -10.04 22.75 4.45
C PHE A 543 -11.23 22.03 3.80
N LEU A 544 -11.66 20.87 4.34
CA LEU A 544 -12.79 20.11 3.83
C LEU A 544 -14.12 20.89 3.92
N MET A 545 -14.31 21.70 4.96
CA MET A 545 -15.47 22.62 5.03
C MET A 545 -15.45 23.60 3.85
N GLY A 546 -14.30 24.21 3.54
CA GLY A 546 -14.16 25.11 2.40
C GLY A 546 -14.36 24.43 1.03
N VAL A 547 -13.94 23.17 0.89
CA VAL A 547 -14.24 22.36 -0.30
C VAL A 547 -15.73 22.05 -0.39
N ALA A 548 -16.35 21.62 0.72
CA ALA A 548 -17.78 21.29 0.79
C ALA A 548 -18.69 22.47 0.41
N GLU A 549 -18.37 23.70 0.86
CA GLU A 549 -19.11 24.92 0.53
C GLU A 549 -19.12 25.22 -0.99
N LYS A 550 -18.10 24.79 -1.70
CA LYS A 550 -17.99 24.97 -3.16
C LYS A 550 -18.63 23.83 -3.93
N SER A 551 -18.73 22.64 -3.33
CA SER A 551 -19.12 21.38 -3.95
C SER A 551 -20.64 21.20 -4.08
N ASP A 552 -21.07 20.13 -4.74
CA ASP A 552 -22.49 19.76 -4.82
C ASP A 552 -23.06 19.58 -3.41
N LYS A 553 -24.19 20.23 -3.16
CA LYS A 553 -24.87 20.17 -1.85
C LYS A 553 -25.21 18.76 -1.39
N LYS A 554 -25.38 17.83 -2.32
CA LYS A 554 -25.63 16.41 -2.00
C LYS A 554 -24.41 15.74 -1.36
N LEU A 555 -23.22 16.26 -1.63
CA LEU A 555 -21.95 15.77 -1.10
C LEU A 555 -21.48 16.56 0.14
N GLU A 556 -22.17 17.62 0.54
CA GLU A 556 -21.67 18.56 1.56
C GLU A 556 -21.25 17.85 2.85
N GLU A 557 -22.09 16.98 3.39
CA GLU A 557 -21.78 16.25 4.63
C GLU A 557 -20.69 15.17 4.43
N ASP A 558 -20.67 14.50 3.30
CA ASP A 558 -19.67 13.48 2.99
C ASP A 558 -18.29 14.11 2.79
N VAL A 559 -18.21 15.24 2.07
CA VAL A 559 -16.97 16.00 1.92
C VAL A 559 -16.47 16.52 3.27
N LYS A 560 -17.35 17.05 4.15
CA LYS A 560 -16.97 17.47 5.51
C LYS A 560 -16.41 16.32 6.35
N LYS A 561 -16.98 15.11 6.22
CA LYS A 561 -16.47 13.90 6.86
C LYS A 561 -15.18 13.40 6.20
N GLY A 562 -14.96 13.76 4.94
CA GLY A 562 -13.83 13.34 4.10
C GLY A 562 -13.97 11.93 3.56
N ILE A 563 -15.18 11.41 3.43
CA ILE A 563 -15.50 10.12 2.83
C ILE A 563 -16.74 10.28 1.96
N ILE A 564 -16.64 9.85 0.71
CA ILE A 564 -17.75 9.83 -0.26
C ILE A 564 -17.95 8.37 -0.68
N GLU A 565 -19.17 7.88 -0.61
CA GLU A 565 -19.51 6.54 -1.08
C GLU A 565 -20.44 6.61 -2.28
N THR A 566 -20.16 5.80 -3.29
CA THR A 566 -21.01 5.66 -4.47
C THR A 566 -21.28 4.18 -4.75
N LYS A 567 -22.41 3.88 -5.36
CA LYS A 567 -22.67 2.53 -5.88
C LYS A 567 -21.86 2.32 -7.16
N ARG A 568 -21.35 1.11 -7.31
CA ARG A 568 -20.61 0.69 -8.51
C ARG A 568 -21.55 0.43 -9.70
#